data_d85d8f74f1d340260fc84a9009fe2f09
#
_entry.id   d85d8f74f1d340260fc84a9009fe2f09
#
_cell.length_a   1.000
_cell.length_b   1.000
_cell.length_c   1.000
_cell.angle_alpha   90.00
_cell.angle_beta   90.00
_cell.angle_gamma   90.00
#
_symmetry.space_group_name_H-M   'P 1'
#
loop_
_entity.id
_entity.type
_entity.pdbx_description
1 polymer ?
#
loop_
_entity_poly.entity_id
_entity_poly.type
_entity_poly.pdbx_seq_one_letter_code
_entity_poly.pdbx_strand_id
1 'polypeptide(L)'
;MTPSTEYAQMSVEEFEEIERHAPETVRLEFINGRLEVKAMPDGNHGEIFMWLLRQCMQHRPDLNLMPERGLKVEKYRKGRARTDGTLAPRGHFKGHGEWSSTDSGVLMAVEITSHDADTNRRDRVDKPVGYAEAGIPVYLLIDRDNDTLTVYSDPKNGKYQQTRSYPYGADVELPAPVGFTLDTEELKDYAH
;
A
#
# COMPACT_ATOMS: atom_id res chain seq x y z
N MET A 1 36.19 -19.96 -8.49
CA MET A 1 35.42 -18.75 -8.14
C MET A 1 34.69 -18.32 -9.40
N THR A 2 33.40 -18.54 -9.46
CA THR A 2 32.55 -18.03 -10.55
C THR A 2 32.32 -16.56 -10.25
N PRO A 3 32.59 -15.62 -11.17
CA PRO A 3 32.28 -14.23 -10.94
C PRO A 3 30.76 -14.11 -10.84
N SER A 4 30.26 -13.64 -9.70
CA SER A 4 28.88 -13.22 -9.62
C SER A 4 28.73 -12.00 -10.54
N THR A 5 28.03 -12.20 -11.64
CA THR A 5 27.61 -11.09 -12.47
C THR A 5 26.57 -10.31 -11.68
N GLU A 6 27.01 -9.30 -10.93
CA GLU A 6 26.08 -8.30 -10.40
C GLU A 6 25.50 -7.59 -11.62
N TYR A 7 24.30 -7.95 -11.99
CA TYR A 7 23.53 -7.15 -12.92
C TYR A 7 23.29 -5.79 -12.27
N ALA A 8 23.66 -4.72 -12.95
CA ALA A 8 23.35 -3.37 -12.51
C ALA A 8 21.84 -3.29 -12.24
N GLN A 9 21.47 -2.93 -11.02
CA GLN A 9 20.07 -2.74 -10.66
C GLN A 9 19.59 -1.44 -11.30
N MET A 10 18.36 -1.43 -11.80
CA MET A 10 17.71 -0.24 -12.33
C MET A 10 17.73 0.88 -11.27
N SER A 11 18.04 2.09 -11.67
CA SER A 11 17.93 3.28 -10.84
C SER A 11 16.50 3.84 -10.86
N VAL A 12 16.18 4.72 -9.92
CA VAL A 12 14.88 5.40 -9.93
C VAL A 12 14.74 6.34 -11.12
N GLU A 13 15.84 6.93 -11.57
CA GLU A 13 15.87 7.80 -12.74
C GLU A 13 15.55 7.03 -14.03
N GLU A 14 16.10 5.81 -14.18
CA GLU A 14 15.78 4.91 -15.28
C GLU A 14 14.32 4.46 -15.22
N PHE A 15 13.80 4.16 -14.03
CA PHE A 15 12.38 3.85 -13.83
C PHE A 15 11.48 5.02 -14.27
N GLU A 16 11.76 6.23 -13.81
CA GLU A 16 10.97 7.43 -14.15
C GLU A 16 11.04 7.74 -15.65
N GLU A 17 12.13 7.41 -16.33
CA GLU A 17 12.24 7.51 -17.78
C GLU A 17 11.34 6.50 -18.49
N ILE A 18 11.35 5.23 -18.05
CA ILE A 18 10.48 4.17 -18.58
C ILE A 18 9.02 4.54 -18.35
N GLU A 19 8.67 5.00 -17.15
CA GLU A 19 7.30 5.38 -16.80
C GLU A 19 6.76 6.50 -17.69
N ARG A 20 7.57 7.53 -17.97
CA ARG A 20 7.17 8.64 -18.85
C ARG A 20 6.83 8.20 -20.28
N HIS A 21 7.40 7.07 -20.74
CA HIS A 21 7.15 6.52 -22.07
C HIS A 21 6.19 5.33 -22.06
N ALA A 22 5.75 4.89 -20.90
CA ALA A 22 4.76 3.81 -20.78
C ALA A 22 3.39 4.26 -21.30
N PRO A 23 2.59 3.35 -21.89
CA PRO A 23 1.22 3.65 -22.24
C PRO A 23 0.42 4.12 -21.00
N GLU A 24 -0.48 5.08 -21.16
CA GLU A 24 -1.31 5.61 -20.07
C GLU A 24 -2.15 4.53 -19.36
N THR A 25 -2.40 3.42 -20.03
CA THR A 25 -3.13 2.26 -19.49
C THR A 25 -2.28 1.37 -18.59
N VAL A 26 -0.95 1.58 -18.55
CA VAL A 26 -0.02 0.78 -17.75
C VAL A 26 0.36 1.55 -16.50
N ARG A 27 0.19 0.91 -15.34
CA ARG A 27 0.62 1.46 -14.04
C ARG A 27 1.87 0.73 -13.58
N LEU A 28 2.97 1.46 -13.46
CA LEU A 28 4.25 0.93 -13.05
C LEU A 28 4.55 1.26 -11.59
N GLU A 29 5.27 0.36 -10.94
CA GLU A 29 5.83 0.52 -9.60
C GLU A 29 7.33 0.18 -9.63
N PHE A 30 8.07 0.76 -8.71
CA PHE A 30 9.49 0.46 -8.51
C PHE A 30 9.72 0.11 -7.05
N ILE A 31 9.77 -1.19 -6.76
CA ILE A 31 9.84 -1.72 -5.41
C ILE A 31 11.04 -2.66 -5.28
N ASN A 32 11.82 -2.47 -4.25
CA ASN A 32 13.00 -3.29 -3.98
C ASN A 32 13.95 -3.38 -5.19
N GLY A 33 14.11 -2.28 -5.94
CA GLY A 33 14.97 -2.21 -7.12
C GLY A 33 14.42 -2.96 -8.34
N ARG A 34 13.12 -3.28 -8.38
CA ARG A 34 12.46 -3.98 -9.47
C ARG A 34 11.33 -3.17 -10.07
N LEU A 35 11.25 -3.19 -11.39
CA LEU A 35 10.11 -2.69 -12.14
C LEU A 35 8.98 -3.71 -12.06
N GLU A 36 7.82 -3.26 -11.62
CA GLU A 36 6.60 -4.07 -11.48
C GLU A 36 5.44 -3.41 -12.23
N VAL A 37 4.53 -4.21 -12.74
CA VAL A 37 3.26 -3.73 -13.31
C VAL A 37 2.16 -3.96 -12.29
N LYS A 38 1.44 -2.88 -11.94
CA LYS A 38 0.27 -2.99 -11.08
C LYS A 38 -0.90 -3.55 -11.88
N ALA A 39 -1.47 -4.66 -11.40
CA ALA A 39 -2.64 -5.25 -12.03
C ALA A 39 -3.87 -4.32 -11.92
N MET A 40 -4.76 -4.39 -12.88
CA MET A 40 -6.07 -3.73 -12.81
C MET A 40 -6.92 -4.40 -11.72
N PRO A 41 -7.62 -3.62 -10.89
CA PRO A 41 -8.50 -4.17 -9.87
C PRO A 41 -9.71 -4.87 -10.52
N ASP A 42 -10.12 -6.00 -9.94
CA ASP A 42 -11.38 -6.65 -10.27
C ASP A 42 -12.56 -6.04 -9.48
N GLY A 43 -13.79 -6.51 -9.75
CA GLY A 43 -14.99 -6.00 -9.10
C GLY A 43 -14.97 -6.15 -7.58
N ASN A 44 -14.57 -7.30 -7.06
CA ASN A 44 -14.50 -7.55 -5.61
C ASN A 44 -13.45 -6.66 -4.93
N HIS A 45 -12.31 -6.43 -5.57
CA HIS A 45 -11.31 -5.47 -5.10
C HIS A 45 -11.92 -4.06 -4.96
N GLY A 46 -12.67 -3.62 -5.97
CA GLY A 46 -13.36 -2.33 -5.95
C GLY A 46 -14.39 -2.22 -4.83
N GLU A 47 -15.20 -3.26 -4.61
CA GLU A 47 -16.21 -3.29 -3.53
C GLU A 47 -15.57 -3.27 -2.14
N ILE A 48 -14.50 -4.01 -1.93
CA ILE A 48 -13.70 -3.99 -0.69
C ILE A 48 -13.12 -2.59 -0.45
N PHE A 49 -12.59 -1.94 -1.50
CA PHE A 49 -12.13 -0.56 -1.37
C PHE A 49 -13.26 0.38 -0.96
N MET A 50 -14.45 0.26 -1.57
CA MET A 50 -15.61 1.09 -1.25
C MET A 50 -16.12 0.84 0.17
N TRP A 51 -16.10 -0.42 0.65
CA TRP A 51 -16.38 -0.74 2.04
C TRP A 51 -15.42 0.01 2.99
N LEU A 52 -14.10 -0.08 2.73
CA LEU A 52 -13.10 0.60 3.57
C LEU A 52 -13.27 2.13 3.53
N LEU A 53 -13.56 2.68 2.36
CA LEU A 53 -13.84 4.11 2.20
C LEU A 53 -15.01 4.55 3.09
N ARG A 54 -16.12 3.80 3.09
CA ARG A 54 -17.28 4.07 3.96
C ARG A 54 -16.89 4.04 5.44
N GLN A 55 -16.13 3.03 5.89
CA GLN A 55 -15.64 2.93 7.26
C GLN A 55 -14.79 4.15 7.64
N CYS A 56 -13.84 4.53 6.80
CA CYS A 56 -13.00 5.71 7.04
C CYS A 56 -13.82 7.00 7.13
N MET A 57 -14.77 7.21 6.22
CA MET A 57 -15.61 8.41 6.21
C MET A 57 -16.54 8.50 7.43
N GLN A 58 -17.04 7.37 7.92
CA GLN A 58 -17.90 7.33 9.11
C GLN A 58 -17.14 7.67 10.40
N HIS A 59 -15.93 7.10 10.56
CA HIS A 59 -15.16 7.22 11.79
C HIS A 59 -14.22 8.44 11.80
N ARG A 60 -13.69 8.82 10.64
CA ARG A 60 -12.71 9.91 10.50
C ARG A 60 -13.06 10.83 9.32
N PRO A 61 -14.15 11.62 9.46
CA PRO A 61 -14.57 12.57 8.41
C PRO A 61 -13.56 13.71 8.15
N ASP A 62 -12.59 13.86 9.03
CA ASP A 62 -11.44 14.77 8.87
C ASP A 62 -10.37 14.24 7.91
N LEU A 63 -10.42 12.95 7.55
CA LEU A 63 -9.47 12.28 6.65
C LEU A 63 -10.13 11.94 5.30
N ASN A 64 -9.29 11.73 4.31
CA ASN A 64 -9.67 11.15 3.01
C ASN A 64 -8.88 9.86 2.77
N LEU A 65 -9.57 8.80 2.36
CA LEU A 65 -8.94 7.63 1.75
C LEU A 65 -8.88 7.87 0.24
N MET A 66 -7.69 8.16 -0.25
CA MET A 66 -7.44 8.44 -1.68
C MET A 66 -7.08 7.16 -2.41
N PRO A 67 -7.78 6.81 -3.52
CA PRO A 67 -7.42 5.64 -4.31
C PRO A 67 -6.13 5.88 -5.10
N GLU A 68 -5.41 4.80 -5.39
CA GLU A 68 -4.32 4.72 -6.37
C GLU A 68 -3.26 5.82 -6.29
N ARG A 69 -2.90 6.27 -5.09
CA ARG A 69 -1.83 7.27 -4.94
C ARG A 69 -0.45 6.65 -5.13
N GLY A 70 0.37 7.35 -5.93
CA GLY A 70 1.79 7.09 -6.02
C GLY A 70 2.54 7.69 -4.82
N LEU A 71 3.28 6.88 -4.09
CA LEU A 71 4.08 7.28 -2.94
C LEU A 71 5.57 7.02 -3.19
N LYS A 72 6.40 7.98 -2.77
CA LYS A 72 7.85 7.81 -2.71
C LYS A 72 8.17 7.03 -1.43
N VAL A 73 8.63 5.81 -1.58
CA VAL A 73 8.94 4.89 -0.48
C VAL A 73 10.39 4.43 -0.56
N GLU A 74 10.87 3.69 0.44
CA GLU A 74 12.24 3.18 0.51
C GLU A 74 13.31 4.30 0.41
N LYS A 75 14.01 4.57 1.49
CA LYS A 75 15.04 5.64 1.52
C LYS A 75 16.23 5.33 0.61
N TYR A 76 16.74 4.10 0.67
CA TYR A 76 17.96 3.73 -0.04
C TYR A 76 17.74 3.59 -1.55
N ARG A 77 16.68 2.90 -1.97
CA ARG A 77 16.39 2.63 -3.40
C ARG A 77 15.46 3.65 -4.04
N LYS A 78 14.97 4.60 -3.26
CA LYS A 78 14.03 5.63 -3.72
C LYS A 78 12.80 5.04 -4.43
N GLY A 79 12.21 4.00 -3.84
CA GLY A 79 11.09 3.26 -4.41
C GLY A 79 9.88 4.13 -4.78
N ARG A 80 9.05 3.59 -5.63
CA ARG A 80 7.82 4.19 -6.15
C ARG A 80 6.70 3.16 -6.02
N ALA A 81 5.87 3.28 -4.99
CA ALA A 81 4.74 2.39 -4.74
C ALA A 81 3.41 3.05 -5.09
N ARG A 82 2.51 2.31 -5.73
CA ARG A 82 1.12 2.73 -5.95
C ARG A 82 0.23 1.96 -4.99
N THR A 83 -0.31 2.67 -4.00
CA THR A 83 -1.22 2.07 -3.03
C THR A 83 -2.60 1.87 -3.64
N ASP A 84 -3.37 0.90 -3.15
CA ASP A 84 -4.80 0.83 -3.45
C ASP A 84 -5.55 1.93 -2.71
N GLY A 85 -5.12 2.25 -1.49
CA GLY A 85 -5.64 3.38 -0.72
C GLY A 85 -4.58 4.08 0.11
N THR A 86 -4.68 5.40 0.22
CA THR A 86 -3.83 6.21 1.11
C THR A 86 -4.70 7.10 1.98
N LEU A 87 -4.64 6.90 3.30
CA LEU A 87 -5.37 7.72 4.26
C LEU A 87 -4.52 8.91 4.70
N ALA A 88 -5.06 10.11 4.53
CA ALA A 88 -4.40 11.35 4.88
C ALA A 88 -5.43 12.45 5.24
N PRO A 89 -5.03 13.54 5.91
CA PRO A 89 -5.91 14.68 6.16
C PRO A 89 -6.55 15.20 4.87
N ARG A 90 -7.78 15.69 4.98
CA ARG A 90 -8.49 16.28 3.84
C ARG A 90 -7.65 17.39 3.20
N GLY A 91 -7.51 17.33 1.88
CA GLY A 91 -6.72 18.30 1.12
C GLY A 91 -5.21 18.09 1.12
N HIS A 92 -4.70 17.08 1.82
CA HIS A 92 -3.26 16.78 1.90
C HIS A 92 -2.60 16.69 0.51
N PHE A 93 -3.24 16.02 -0.43
CA PHE A 93 -2.69 15.80 -1.77
C PHE A 93 -2.98 16.93 -2.78
N LYS A 94 -3.60 18.04 -2.33
CA LYS A 94 -3.88 19.18 -3.21
C LYS A 94 -2.56 19.78 -3.73
N GLY A 95 -2.43 19.84 -5.05
CA GLY A 95 -1.21 20.35 -5.71
C GLY A 95 -0.05 19.36 -5.79
N HIS A 96 -0.20 18.15 -5.28
CA HIS A 96 0.80 17.09 -5.47
C HIS A 96 0.70 16.52 -6.88
N GLY A 97 1.86 16.18 -7.47
CA GLY A 97 1.94 15.43 -8.72
C GLY A 97 1.59 13.95 -8.54
N GLU A 98 1.98 13.13 -9.49
CA GLU A 98 1.71 11.70 -9.49
C GLU A 98 2.37 10.98 -8.29
N TRP A 99 3.62 11.35 -7.97
CA TRP A 99 4.40 10.79 -6.88
C TRP A 99 4.49 11.76 -5.70
N SER A 100 3.89 11.37 -4.59
CA SER A 100 3.86 12.18 -3.36
C SER A 100 4.93 11.71 -2.36
N SER A 101 5.56 12.67 -1.66
CA SER A 101 6.36 12.36 -0.47
C SER A 101 5.45 11.89 0.67
N THR A 102 6.00 11.03 1.52
CA THR A 102 5.34 10.51 2.72
C THR A 102 5.76 11.27 3.99
N ASP A 103 6.61 12.27 3.87
CA ASP A 103 7.28 12.94 5.00
C ASP A 103 6.35 13.59 6.02
N SER A 104 5.12 13.89 5.65
CA SER A 104 4.12 14.39 6.60
C SER A 104 2.71 14.18 6.08
N GLY A 105 1.83 13.62 6.89
CA GLY A 105 0.41 13.57 6.65
C GLY A 105 -0.15 12.27 6.06
N VAL A 106 0.66 11.37 5.52
CA VAL A 106 0.20 10.02 5.19
C VAL A 106 0.10 9.21 6.49
N LEU A 107 -1.10 8.82 6.88
CA LEU A 107 -1.36 8.11 8.13
C LEU A 107 -1.44 6.61 7.95
N MET A 108 -1.94 6.15 6.80
CA MET A 108 -2.07 4.73 6.49
C MET A 108 -1.93 4.50 4.99
N ALA A 109 -1.17 3.48 4.62
CA ALA A 109 -1.19 2.87 3.30
C ALA A 109 -2.04 1.60 3.33
N VAL A 110 -2.75 1.32 2.25
CA VAL A 110 -3.65 0.16 2.12
C VAL A 110 -3.32 -0.58 0.83
N GLU A 111 -3.22 -1.90 0.94
CA GLU A 111 -3.18 -2.80 -0.22
C GLU A 111 -4.27 -3.87 -0.06
N ILE A 112 -4.91 -4.20 -1.17
CA ILE A 112 -5.90 -5.26 -1.28
C ILE A 112 -5.32 -6.26 -2.26
N THR A 113 -5.02 -7.48 -1.83
CA THR A 113 -4.35 -8.45 -2.70
C THR A 113 -5.22 -8.81 -3.90
N SER A 114 -4.56 -9.05 -5.04
CA SER A 114 -5.15 -9.75 -6.17
C SER A 114 -4.80 -11.24 -6.08
N HIS A 115 -5.44 -12.09 -6.90
CA HIS A 115 -5.15 -13.52 -6.96
C HIS A 115 -3.87 -13.86 -7.77
N ASP A 116 -2.94 -12.91 -7.88
CA ASP A 116 -1.68 -13.05 -8.59
C ASP A 116 -0.52 -13.25 -7.61
N ALA A 117 0.29 -14.30 -7.83
CA ALA A 117 1.36 -14.69 -6.94
C ALA A 117 2.46 -13.61 -6.79
N ASP A 118 2.76 -12.86 -7.85
CA ASP A 118 3.78 -11.81 -7.82
C ASP A 118 3.30 -10.60 -7.00
N THR A 119 2.04 -10.22 -7.15
CA THR A 119 1.39 -9.18 -6.34
C THR A 119 1.39 -9.58 -4.86
N ASN A 120 1.08 -10.84 -4.57
CA ASN A 120 1.04 -11.36 -3.20
C ASN A 120 2.38 -11.23 -2.49
N ARG A 121 3.49 -11.56 -3.17
CA ARG A 121 4.83 -11.40 -2.59
C ARG A 121 5.14 -9.92 -2.34
N ARG A 122 4.86 -9.06 -3.29
CA ARG A 122 5.10 -7.63 -3.20
C ARG A 122 4.36 -7.01 -2.03
N ASP A 123 3.07 -7.28 -1.90
CA ASP A 123 2.23 -6.68 -0.88
C ASP A 123 2.50 -7.23 0.52
N ARG A 124 2.91 -8.52 0.63
CA ARG A 124 3.20 -9.16 1.93
C ARG A 124 4.63 -8.99 2.42
N VAL A 125 5.59 -8.78 1.53
CA VAL A 125 7.03 -8.80 1.87
C VAL A 125 7.73 -7.49 1.54
N ASP A 126 7.63 -7.00 0.31
CA ASP A 126 8.43 -5.87 -0.14
C ASP A 126 7.83 -4.52 0.30
N LYS A 127 6.53 -4.32 0.14
CA LYS A 127 5.84 -3.06 0.49
C LYS A 127 5.84 -2.75 1.99
N PRO A 128 5.66 -3.72 2.92
CA PRO A 128 5.79 -3.42 4.35
C PRO A 128 7.13 -2.78 4.72
N VAL A 129 8.23 -3.23 4.12
CA VAL A 129 9.55 -2.64 4.32
C VAL A 129 9.60 -1.22 3.76
N GLY A 130 9.17 -1.03 2.52
CA GLY A 130 9.15 0.27 1.86
C GLY A 130 8.31 1.30 2.62
N TYR A 131 7.12 0.92 3.08
CA TYR A 131 6.24 1.80 3.86
C TYR A 131 6.80 2.11 5.25
N ALA A 132 7.42 1.13 5.92
CA ALA A 132 8.08 1.36 7.20
C ALA A 132 9.29 2.29 7.08
N GLU A 133 10.12 2.13 6.04
CA GLU A 133 11.24 3.04 5.74
C GLU A 133 10.77 4.46 5.44
N ALA A 134 9.62 4.59 4.77
CA ALA A 134 8.98 5.86 4.50
C ALA A 134 8.31 6.49 5.73
N GLY A 135 8.28 5.79 6.88
CA GLY A 135 7.72 6.27 8.13
C GLY A 135 6.19 6.33 8.15
N ILE A 136 5.49 5.60 7.27
CA ILE A 136 4.02 5.54 7.27
C ILE A 136 3.57 4.82 8.55
N PRO A 137 2.77 5.47 9.42
CA PRO A 137 2.44 4.94 10.74
C PRO A 137 1.73 3.59 10.73
N VAL A 138 0.83 3.40 9.77
CA VAL A 138 0.02 2.18 9.66
C VAL A 138 0.05 1.66 8.22
N TYR A 139 0.22 0.36 8.07
CA TYR A 139 -0.01 -0.34 6.82
C TYR A 139 -1.10 -1.39 7.03
N LEU A 140 -2.17 -1.31 6.26
CA LEU A 140 -3.28 -2.25 6.25
C LEU A 140 -3.21 -3.10 5.00
N LEU A 141 -3.03 -4.40 5.17
CA LEU A 141 -3.11 -5.39 4.11
C LEU A 141 -4.42 -6.16 4.22
N ILE A 142 -5.27 -6.06 3.21
CA ILE A 142 -6.48 -6.88 3.06
C ILE A 142 -6.12 -8.04 2.14
N ASP A 143 -5.96 -9.21 2.73
CA ASP A 143 -5.48 -10.41 2.07
C ASP A 143 -6.65 -11.31 1.65
N ARG A 144 -6.98 -11.22 0.36
CA ARG A 144 -8.13 -11.95 -0.23
C ARG A 144 -7.89 -13.44 -0.41
N ASP A 145 -6.62 -13.90 -0.44
CA ASP A 145 -6.34 -15.33 -0.55
C ASP A 145 -6.49 -16.06 0.78
N ASN A 146 -6.34 -15.34 1.88
CA ASN A 146 -6.37 -15.91 3.23
C ASN A 146 -7.57 -15.43 4.04
N ASP A 147 -8.44 -14.59 3.46
CA ASP A 147 -9.62 -13.97 4.12
C ASP A 147 -9.24 -13.28 5.44
N THR A 148 -8.15 -12.49 5.40
CA THR A 148 -7.60 -11.81 6.59
C THR A 148 -7.29 -10.34 6.32
N LEU A 149 -7.27 -9.57 7.41
CA LEU A 149 -6.66 -8.25 7.45
C LEU A 149 -5.42 -8.30 8.34
N THR A 150 -4.31 -7.76 7.84
CA THR A 150 -3.09 -7.61 8.65
C THR A 150 -2.80 -6.13 8.84
N VAL A 151 -2.68 -5.72 10.11
CA VAL A 151 -2.34 -4.36 10.51
C VAL A 151 -0.88 -4.33 10.96
N TYR A 152 -0.08 -3.56 10.26
CA TYR A 152 1.31 -3.28 10.61
C TYR A 152 1.38 -1.87 11.20
N SER A 153 2.14 -1.70 12.30
CA SER A 153 2.26 -0.41 12.97
C SER A 153 3.58 -0.25 13.71
N ASP A 154 3.82 0.95 14.23
CA ASP A 154 5.06 1.33 14.93
C ASP A 154 6.31 1.14 14.05
N PRO A 155 6.45 1.91 12.94
CA PRO A 155 7.59 1.80 12.05
C PRO A 155 8.87 2.32 12.72
N LYS A 156 9.89 1.45 12.86
CA LYS A 156 11.22 1.79 13.39
C LYS A 156 12.29 1.06 12.60
N ASN A 157 13.34 1.76 12.24
CA ASN A 157 14.51 1.19 11.53
C ASN A 157 14.11 0.38 10.27
N GLY A 158 13.18 0.91 9.48
CA GLY A 158 12.70 0.29 8.24
C GLY A 158 11.84 -0.95 8.42
N LYS A 159 11.29 -1.17 9.60
CA LYS A 159 10.39 -2.29 9.89
C LYS A 159 9.25 -1.86 10.81
N TYR A 160 8.08 -2.44 10.60
CA TYR A 160 7.00 -2.35 11.57
C TYR A 160 7.29 -3.26 12.77
N GLN A 161 7.19 -2.70 13.97
CA GLN A 161 7.45 -3.43 15.23
C GLN A 161 6.25 -4.25 15.68
N GLN A 162 5.05 -3.90 15.21
CA GLN A 162 3.83 -4.60 15.55
C GLN A 162 3.14 -5.07 14.28
N THR A 163 2.69 -6.33 14.31
CA THR A 163 1.93 -6.97 13.23
C THR A 163 0.82 -7.78 13.87
N ARG A 164 -0.43 -7.53 13.47
CA ARG A 164 -1.60 -8.26 13.95
C ARG A 164 -2.46 -8.66 12.78
N SER A 165 -2.84 -9.94 12.70
CA SER A 165 -3.74 -10.47 11.68
C SER A 165 -5.09 -10.85 12.29
N TYR A 166 -6.14 -10.59 11.54
CA TYR A 166 -7.52 -10.82 11.92
C TYR A 166 -8.26 -11.51 10.79
N PRO A 167 -9.10 -12.51 11.05
CA PRO A 167 -9.96 -13.09 10.02
C PRO A 167 -11.06 -12.10 9.64
N TYR A 168 -11.62 -12.26 8.44
CA TYR A 168 -12.84 -11.53 8.05
C TYR A 168 -13.95 -11.77 9.08
N GLY A 169 -14.72 -10.73 9.40
CA GLY A 169 -15.76 -10.74 10.43
C GLY A 169 -15.29 -10.39 11.82
N ALA A 170 -13.98 -10.20 12.04
CA ALA A 170 -13.49 -9.70 13.32
C ALA A 170 -13.51 -8.17 13.37
N ASP A 171 -13.58 -7.61 14.57
CA ASP A 171 -13.31 -6.20 14.80
C ASP A 171 -11.81 -5.94 14.71
N VAL A 172 -11.39 -5.05 13.81
CA VAL A 172 -9.98 -4.75 13.53
C VAL A 172 -9.62 -3.36 14.05
N GLU A 173 -8.84 -3.32 15.12
CA GLU A 173 -8.35 -2.06 15.68
C GLU A 173 -7.25 -1.46 14.80
N LEU A 174 -7.49 -0.26 14.28
CA LEU A 174 -6.48 0.56 13.64
C LEU A 174 -5.85 1.49 14.68
N PRO A 175 -4.55 1.37 14.96
CA PRO A 175 -3.90 2.16 16.01
C PRO A 175 -3.77 3.65 15.64
N ALA A 176 -3.42 4.47 16.61
CA ALA A 176 -3.06 5.87 16.35
C ALA A 176 -1.94 5.95 15.29
N PRO A 177 -1.96 6.94 14.40
CA PRO A 177 -2.85 8.11 14.35
C PRO A 177 -4.20 7.90 13.63
N VAL A 178 -4.46 6.70 13.10
CA VAL A 178 -5.72 6.36 12.44
C VAL A 178 -6.86 6.32 13.48
N GLY A 179 -6.76 5.47 14.50
CA GLY A 179 -7.49 5.57 15.76
C GLY A 179 -8.98 5.23 15.69
N PHE A 180 -9.37 4.16 14.99
CA PHE A 180 -10.73 3.60 15.06
C PHE A 180 -10.72 2.10 14.77
N THR A 181 -11.86 1.45 15.01
CA THR A 181 -12.04 0.01 14.79
C THR A 181 -12.87 -0.21 13.52
N LEU A 182 -12.39 -1.08 12.63
CA LEU A 182 -13.13 -1.54 11.46
C LEU A 182 -14.07 -2.68 11.86
N ASP A 183 -15.33 -2.57 11.47
CA ASP A 183 -16.26 -3.70 11.42
C ASP A 183 -16.06 -4.42 10.07
N THR A 184 -15.58 -5.66 10.12
CA THR A 184 -15.25 -6.42 8.91
C THR A 184 -16.27 -7.49 8.58
N GLU A 185 -17.47 -7.48 9.16
CA GLU A 185 -18.50 -8.49 8.92
C GLU A 185 -18.90 -8.57 7.43
N GLU A 186 -19.03 -7.42 6.75
CA GLU A 186 -19.34 -7.33 5.32
C GLU A 186 -18.30 -8.05 4.45
N LEU A 187 -17.03 -8.14 4.90
CA LEU A 187 -15.99 -8.79 4.11
C LEU A 187 -16.18 -10.30 3.94
N LYS A 188 -16.99 -10.94 4.79
CA LYS A 188 -17.35 -12.34 4.64
C LYS A 188 -18.10 -12.63 3.33
N ASP A 189 -18.77 -11.64 2.76
CA ASP A 189 -19.46 -11.78 1.47
C ASP A 189 -18.48 -11.94 0.30
N TYR A 190 -17.19 -11.61 0.53
CA TYR A 190 -16.10 -11.73 -0.45
C TYR A 190 -15.10 -12.84 -0.09
N ALA A 191 -15.37 -13.62 0.97
CA ALA A 191 -14.55 -14.75 1.38
C ALA A 191 -14.67 -15.94 0.42
N HIS A 192 -13.65 -16.79 0.41
CA HIS A 192 -13.60 -18.03 -0.38
C HIS A 192 -14.30 -19.20 0.33
#